data_104869eea763397fc7382dfb78e13c2e
#
_entry.id   104869eea763397fc7382dfb78e13c2e
#
_cell.length_a   1.000
_cell.length_b   1.000
_cell.length_c   1.000
_cell.angle_alpha   90.00
_cell.angle_beta   90.00
_cell.angle_gamma   90.00
#
_symmetry.space_group_name_H-M   'P 1'
#
loop_
_entity.id
_entity.type
_entity.pdbx_description
1 polymer ?
#
loop_
_entity_poly.entity_id
_entity_poly.type
_entity_poly.pdbx_seq_one_letter_code
_entity_poly.pdbx_strand_id
1 'polypeptide(L)'
;MVLGCTKEVKPGIVVDPETENPDDSGNKPDSGDKDDPDDSGDQGDGGYTAEEGLAYIFSGKDVPEFHVSVSLSEWNRLLSEYDRNSNTAESIHADVRYVGNGDEISISDIGLRLRGNTSRRRPEGNGGQSHAGDGSDWHHCHYQLNFTKYNKDTDHELHGVKKLYLKWFKDDPAYVREVYCFDLFHRAGIWTAPYNGYCRLWMKVEGDSKETYLGVYGMNETIDGRYANARADKFGEKNGFLWKCVYGASLSSTDDGLFGEDGSDRTYELKTQNEDYQLAKAQLQDFIKKVAGKGDESFRTWIKQVCDVELLLKTYAVNVAVGMWDDYWKNKNNYYIYFNSKDTYEYQFFFIPYDYDNTLGTSSLGMDAGRQDPLNWGDNGNPLIYKLLKHEEFRKIYKDALLSLVDPSTGEFYYQTSMKRIRGWHDQIRNYVSNDTGEDMSIDDKPASFGNHSEYRLLDENNNYFKVRAETINKYCK
;
A
#
# COMPACT_ATOMS: atom_id res chain seq x y z
N MET A 1 45.09 58.79 -21.62
CA MET A 1 45.55 57.63 -20.87
C MET A 1 44.33 56.96 -20.23
N VAL A 2 43.73 56.01 -20.94
CA VAL A 2 42.49 55.33 -20.56
C VAL A 2 42.86 53.86 -20.35
N LEU A 3 42.75 53.39 -19.10
CA LEU A 3 42.91 51.98 -18.75
C LEU A 3 41.61 51.22 -19.04
N GLY A 4 41.66 50.27 -19.95
CA GLY A 4 40.61 49.34 -20.18
C GLY A 4 40.63 48.18 -19.18
N CYS A 5 39.51 47.91 -18.55
CA CYS A 5 39.25 46.67 -17.80
C CYS A 5 38.68 45.62 -18.75
N THR A 6 39.43 44.60 -19.07
CA THR A 6 38.92 43.40 -19.69
C THR A 6 38.24 42.50 -18.62
N LYS A 7 36.96 42.23 -18.77
CA LYS A 7 36.24 41.21 -18.02
C LYS A 7 36.59 39.83 -18.60
N GLU A 8 37.19 38.97 -17.79
CA GLU A 8 37.30 37.54 -18.08
C GLU A 8 35.90 36.89 -18.04
N VAL A 9 35.52 36.28 -19.14
CA VAL A 9 34.34 35.41 -19.23
C VAL A 9 34.74 34.03 -18.76
N LYS A 10 34.21 33.59 -17.63
CA LYS A 10 34.30 32.20 -17.19
C LYS A 10 33.45 31.33 -18.10
N PRO A 11 33.90 30.09 -18.46
CA PRO A 11 33.12 29.21 -19.29
C PRO A 11 31.86 28.76 -18.55
N GLY A 12 30.72 28.79 -19.26
CA GLY A 12 29.43 28.38 -18.74
C GLY A 12 29.43 26.90 -18.36
N ILE A 13 28.90 26.62 -17.18
CA ILE A 13 28.53 25.28 -16.75
C ILE A 13 27.34 24.89 -17.62
N VAL A 14 27.51 23.85 -18.43
CA VAL A 14 26.41 23.16 -19.10
C VAL A 14 25.63 22.45 -17.98
N VAL A 15 24.45 22.92 -17.67
CA VAL A 15 23.52 22.23 -16.78
C VAL A 15 22.84 21.15 -17.61
N ASP A 16 23.08 19.91 -17.25
CA ASP A 16 22.40 18.73 -17.77
C ASP A 16 20.90 18.82 -17.40
N PRO A 17 19.95 18.67 -18.34
CA PRO A 17 18.53 18.89 -18.05
C PRO A 17 17.81 17.70 -17.37
N GLU A 18 18.50 16.74 -16.79
CA GLU A 18 17.89 15.58 -16.13
C GLU A 18 18.28 15.45 -14.66
N THR A 19 17.99 16.46 -13.85
CA THR A 19 17.75 16.27 -12.41
C THR A 19 16.35 16.79 -12.09
N GLU A 20 15.37 15.91 -12.27
CA GLU A 20 14.04 16.14 -11.72
C GLU A 20 14.16 16.39 -10.21
N ASN A 21 13.65 17.51 -9.78
CA ASN A 21 13.59 17.94 -8.39
C ASN A 21 12.63 16.99 -7.64
N PRO A 22 13.08 16.25 -6.60
CA PRO A 22 12.22 15.30 -5.89
C PRO A 22 11.01 15.95 -5.20
N ASP A 23 10.96 17.28 -5.11
CA ASP A 23 9.90 18.01 -4.41
C ASP A 23 8.64 18.30 -5.24
N ASP A 24 8.62 17.98 -6.54
CA ASP A 24 7.47 18.26 -7.41
C ASP A 24 6.76 16.99 -7.93
N SER A 25 6.96 15.85 -7.29
CA SER A 25 6.08 14.71 -7.49
C SER A 25 4.78 14.97 -6.73
N GLY A 26 3.92 15.78 -7.28
CA GLY A 26 2.52 15.88 -6.87
C GLY A 26 1.91 14.47 -6.92
N ASN A 27 1.84 13.85 -5.75
CA ASN A 27 1.31 12.51 -5.55
C ASN A 27 -0.19 12.57 -5.85
N LYS A 28 -0.56 12.46 -7.15
CA LYS A 28 -1.97 12.33 -7.50
C LYS A 28 -2.44 10.98 -7.01
N PRO A 29 -3.53 10.90 -6.25
CA PRO A 29 -4.08 9.63 -5.78
C PRO A 29 -4.37 8.70 -6.96
N ASP A 30 -4.22 7.40 -6.71
CA ASP A 30 -4.74 6.38 -7.62
C ASP A 30 -6.25 6.59 -7.71
N SER A 31 -6.75 6.97 -8.88
CA SER A 31 -8.16 7.15 -9.11
C SER A 31 -8.85 5.80 -8.86
N GLY A 32 -9.51 5.69 -7.70
CA GLY A 32 -10.20 4.48 -7.29
C GLY A 32 -11.32 4.11 -8.27
N ASP A 33 -11.63 2.84 -8.40
CA ASP A 33 -12.96 2.46 -8.89
C ASP A 33 -13.99 3.09 -7.95
N LYS A 34 -15.05 3.64 -8.50
CA LYS A 34 -16.23 3.95 -7.68
C LYS A 34 -16.67 2.63 -7.08
N ASP A 35 -16.61 2.52 -5.76
CA ASP A 35 -17.13 1.36 -5.06
C ASP A 35 -18.61 1.22 -5.43
N ASP A 36 -18.99 0.00 -5.80
CA ASP A 36 -20.36 -0.30 -6.13
C ASP A 36 -21.20 -0.15 -4.85
N PRO A 37 -22.25 0.69 -4.86
CA PRO A 37 -23.10 0.87 -3.68
C PRO A 37 -23.79 -0.42 -3.20
N ASP A 38 -23.74 -1.48 -3.99
CA ASP A 38 -24.35 -2.78 -3.72
C ASP A 38 -23.41 -3.78 -3.03
N ASP A 39 -22.28 -3.34 -2.48
CA ASP A 39 -21.31 -4.18 -1.77
C ASP A 39 -21.77 -4.67 -0.38
N SER A 40 -23.07 -4.53 -0.06
CA SER A 40 -23.69 -4.96 1.20
C SER A 40 -24.07 -6.44 1.28
N GLY A 41 -23.87 -7.21 0.22
CA GLY A 41 -24.19 -8.64 0.16
C GLY A 41 -23.16 -9.51 0.90
N ASP A 42 -23.58 -10.13 1.98
CA ASP A 42 -22.73 -10.88 2.95
C ASP A 42 -22.61 -12.39 2.66
N GLN A 43 -23.06 -12.89 1.52
CA GLN A 43 -22.91 -14.30 1.17
C GLN A 43 -22.49 -14.47 -0.29
N GLY A 44 -21.25 -14.89 -0.49
CA GLY A 44 -20.84 -15.51 -1.74
C GLY A 44 -21.52 -16.88 -1.89
N ASP A 45 -22.04 -17.20 -3.06
CA ASP A 45 -22.75 -18.49 -3.31
C ASP A 45 -21.79 -19.69 -3.38
N GLY A 46 -20.48 -19.46 -3.27
CA GLY A 46 -19.43 -20.48 -3.20
C GLY A 46 -19.20 -21.09 -1.82
N GLY A 47 -20.01 -20.72 -0.81
CA GLY A 47 -19.89 -21.25 0.55
C GLY A 47 -18.82 -20.57 1.42
N TYR A 48 -18.12 -19.54 0.92
CA TYR A 48 -17.12 -18.79 1.67
C TYR A 48 -17.68 -17.42 2.10
N THR A 49 -17.49 -17.08 3.37
CA THR A 49 -17.55 -15.67 3.80
C THR A 49 -16.34 -14.90 3.25
N ALA A 50 -16.41 -13.56 3.23
CA ALA A 50 -15.27 -12.75 2.81
C ALA A 50 -14.00 -13.03 3.65
N GLU A 51 -14.13 -13.25 4.96
CA GLU A 51 -13.02 -13.58 5.85
C GLU A 51 -12.42 -14.96 5.52
N GLU A 52 -13.24 -15.98 5.33
CA GLU A 52 -12.79 -17.34 4.96
C GLU A 52 -12.09 -17.35 3.61
N GLY A 53 -12.62 -16.63 2.62
CA GLY A 53 -12.03 -16.50 1.30
C GLY A 53 -10.68 -15.81 1.33
N LEU A 54 -10.55 -14.71 2.06
CA LEU A 54 -9.27 -14.05 2.28
C LEU A 54 -8.26 -14.98 2.97
N ALA A 55 -8.65 -15.67 4.04
CA ALA A 55 -7.80 -16.62 4.74
C ALA A 55 -7.36 -17.78 3.83
N TYR A 56 -8.21 -18.19 2.89
CA TYR A 56 -7.89 -19.23 1.92
C TYR A 56 -6.89 -18.74 0.87
N ILE A 57 -7.17 -17.62 0.21
CA ILE A 57 -6.33 -17.06 -0.87
C ILE A 57 -4.96 -16.64 -0.34
N PHE A 58 -4.90 -16.02 0.83
CA PHE A 58 -3.67 -15.56 1.47
C PHE A 58 -3.05 -16.56 2.44
N SER A 59 -3.36 -17.86 2.31
CA SER A 59 -2.86 -18.89 3.22
C SER A 59 -1.34 -19.06 3.21
N GLY A 60 -0.66 -18.62 2.17
CA GLY A 60 0.80 -18.78 2.00
C GLY A 60 1.27 -20.22 1.81
N LYS A 61 0.35 -21.17 1.54
CA LYS A 61 0.69 -22.59 1.33
C LYS A 61 1.45 -22.81 0.03
N ASP A 62 1.10 -22.05 -1.00
CA ASP A 62 1.75 -22.02 -2.31
C ASP A 62 1.86 -20.58 -2.83
N VAL A 63 2.40 -20.42 -4.03
CA VAL A 63 2.42 -19.15 -4.77
C VAL A 63 1.42 -19.29 -5.92
N PRO A 64 0.17 -18.83 -5.73
CA PRO A 64 -0.89 -19.07 -6.70
C PRO A 64 -0.61 -18.40 -8.04
N GLU A 65 -1.28 -18.90 -9.08
CA GLU A 65 -1.17 -18.45 -10.47
C GLU A 65 -2.42 -17.70 -10.88
N PHE A 66 -2.23 -16.58 -11.56
CA PHE A 66 -3.27 -15.86 -12.28
C PHE A 66 -2.93 -15.85 -13.76
N HIS A 67 -3.77 -16.49 -14.57
CA HIS A 67 -3.68 -16.50 -16.03
C HIS A 67 -4.78 -15.61 -16.59
N VAL A 68 -4.43 -14.43 -17.06
CA VAL A 68 -5.38 -13.44 -17.57
C VAL A 68 -5.38 -13.48 -19.08
N SER A 69 -6.57 -13.65 -19.68
CA SER A 69 -6.79 -13.64 -21.12
C SER A 69 -7.60 -12.42 -21.53
N VAL A 70 -7.15 -11.72 -22.57
CA VAL A 70 -7.76 -10.47 -23.04
C VAL A 70 -7.94 -10.52 -24.55
N SER A 71 -9.09 -10.04 -25.07
CA SER A 71 -9.25 -9.89 -26.51
C SER A 71 -8.27 -8.83 -27.07
N LEU A 72 -7.87 -8.98 -28.33
CA LEU A 72 -6.98 -8.01 -28.99
C LEU A 72 -7.55 -6.58 -28.96
N SER A 73 -8.86 -6.44 -29.13
CA SER A 73 -9.54 -5.14 -29.11
C SER A 73 -9.49 -4.49 -27.72
N GLU A 74 -9.74 -5.24 -26.66
CA GLU A 74 -9.71 -4.75 -25.28
C GLU A 74 -8.29 -4.36 -24.84
N TRP A 75 -7.30 -5.20 -25.19
CA TRP A 75 -5.90 -4.89 -24.89
C TRP A 75 -5.45 -3.59 -25.57
N ASN A 76 -5.73 -3.45 -26.89
CA ASN A 76 -5.40 -2.21 -27.59
C ASN A 76 -6.19 -0.99 -27.04
N ARG A 77 -7.39 -1.21 -26.50
CA ARG A 77 -8.14 -0.17 -25.77
C ARG A 77 -7.39 0.25 -24.51
N LEU A 78 -6.89 -0.69 -23.70
CA LEU A 78 -6.09 -0.38 -22.50
C LEU A 78 -4.86 0.45 -22.84
N LEU A 79 -4.11 0.07 -23.89
CA LEU A 79 -2.93 0.79 -24.35
C LEU A 79 -3.29 2.22 -24.79
N SER A 80 -4.37 2.39 -25.54
CA SER A 80 -4.84 3.70 -26.02
C SER A 80 -5.34 4.59 -24.88
N GLU A 81 -6.04 4.02 -23.89
CA GLU A 81 -6.49 4.76 -22.71
C GLU A 81 -5.30 5.23 -21.87
N TYR A 82 -4.28 4.39 -21.68
CA TYR A 82 -3.05 4.80 -21.02
C TYR A 82 -2.35 5.94 -21.78
N ASP A 83 -2.22 5.83 -23.10
CA ASP A 83 -1.56 6.84 -23.93
C ASP A 83 -2.31 8.19 -23.90
N ARG A 84 -3.65 8.16 -23.79
CA ARG A 84 -4.48 9.34 -23.64
C ARG A 84 -4.39 9.96 -22.24
N ASN A 85 -4.36 9.12 -21.21
CA ASN A 85 -4.27 9.50 -19.81
C ASN A 85 -3.61 8.38 -19.01
N SER A 86 -2.35 8.56 -18.65
CA SER A 86 -1.61 7.56 -17.89
C SER A 86 -2.23 7.25 -16.51
N ASN A 87 -3.07 8.13 -15.98
CA ASN A 87 -3.82 7.95 -14.73
C ASN A 87 -5.25 7.43 -14.92
N THR A 88 -5.57 6.87 -16.10
CA THR A 88 -6.91 6.32 -16.35
C THR A 88 -7.28 5.24 -15.33
N ALA A 89 -8.53 5.27 -14.86
CA ALA A 89 -9.13 4.23 -14.02
C ALA A 89 -10.00 3.25 -14.83
N GLU A 90 -10.02 3.41 -16.15
CA GLU A 90 -10.83 2.56 -17.03
C GLU A 90 -10.42 1.09 -16.93
N SER A 91 -11.43 0.23 -16.78
CA SER A 91 -11.26 -1.22 -16.81
C SER A 91 -11.59 -1.74 -18.20
N ILE A 92 -10.87 -2.77 -18.60
CA ILE A 92 -11.14 -3.56 -19.80
C ILE A 92 -11.74 -4.91 -19.40
N HIS A 93 -12.46 -5.54 -20.34
CA HIS A 93 -12.95 -6.90 -20.19
C HIS A 93 -11.82 -7.92 -20.32
N ALA A 94 -11.78 -8.89 -19.43
CA ALA A 94 -10.81 -9.98 -19.43
C ALA A 94 -11.43 -11.25 -18.83
N ASP A 95 -10.79 -12.38 -19.06
CA ASP A 95 -11.06 -13.62 -18.34
C ASP A 95 -9.86 -13.98 -17.48
N VAL A 96 -10.09 -14.68 -16.37
CA VAL A 96 -9.01 -15.14 -15.50
C VAL A 96 -9.18 -16.59 -15.12
N ARG A 97 -8.06 -17.31 -15.10
CA ARG A 97 -7.95 -18.64 -14.52
C ARG A 97 -6.99 -18.56 -13.34
N TYR A 98 -7.50 -18.86 -12.16
CA TYR A 98 -6.74 -18.96 -10.91
C TYR A 98 -6.35 -20.42 -10.69
N VAL A 99 -5.10 -20.65 -10.25
CA VAL A 99 -4.61 -21.97 -9.81
C VAL A 99 -3.86 -21.78 -8.49
N GLY A 100 -4.38 -22.33 -7.42
CA GLY A 100 -3.77 -22.21 -6.09
C GLY A 100 -4.48 -22.99 -5.02
N ASN A 101 -3.77 -23.35 -3.97
CA ASN A 101 -4.28 -24.11 -2.83
C ASN A 101 -4.93 -25.47 -3.21
N GLY A 102 -4.63 -26.00 -4.39
CA GLY A 102 -5.21 -27.23 -4.93
C GLY A 102 -6.46 -27.03 -5.79
N ASP A 103 -6.92 -25.79 -5.99
CA ASP A 103 -8.04 -25.44 -6.82
C ASP A 103 -7.61 -24.86 -8.16
N GLU A 104 -8.47 -25.03 -9.16
CA GLU A 104 -8.42 -24.37 -10.46
C GLU A 104 -9.80 -23.77 -10.76
N ILE A 105 -9.86 -22.43 -10.82
CA ILE A 105 -11.11 -21.66 -10.98
C ILE A 105 -10.97 -20.74 -12.19
N SER A 106 -11.98 -20.76 -13.06
CA SER A 106 -12.07 -19.83 -14.19
C SER A 106 -13.24 -18.89 -14.00
N ILE A 107 -12.96 -17.58 -14.10
CA ILE A 107 -13.96 -16.51 -14.01
C ILE A 107 -13.88 -15.72 -15.31
N SER A 108 -14.98 -15.64 -16.02
CA SER A 108 -15.09 -14.88 -17.28
C SER A 108 -15.58 -13.47 -17.02
N ASP A 109 -15.27 -12.56 -17.94
CA ASP A 109 -15.79 -11.18 -17.98
C ASP A 109 -15.49 -10.38 -16.73
N ILE A 110 -14.24 -10.47 -16.23
CA ILE A 110 -13.74 -9.65 -15.14
C ILE A 110 -13.29 -8.27 -15.63
N GLY A 111 -13.18 -7.32 -14.72
CA GLY A 111 -12.52 -6.03 -14.97
C GLY A 111 -11.02 -6.12 -14.72
N LEU A 112 -10.22 -5.83 -15.76
CA LEU A 112 -8.78 -5.64 -15.66
C LEU A 112 -8.44 -4.16 -15.84
N ARG A 113 -7.66 -3.55 -14.96
CA ARG A 113 -7.13 -2.20 -15.16
C ARG A 113 -5.71 -2.02 -14.63
N LEU A 114 -5.05 -1.00 -15.16
CA LEU A 114 -3.79 -0.51 -14.59
C LEU A 114 -4.05 0.29 -13.32
N ARG A 115 -3.10 0.22 -12.39
CA ARG A 115 -3.14 1.02 -11.15
C ARG A 115 -1.74 1.52 -10.77
N GLY A 116 -1.69 2.22 -9.64
CA GLY A 116 -0.51 2.91 -9.15
C GLY A 116 -0.61 4.41 -9.43
N ASN A 117 0.28 5.17 -8.86
CA ASN A 117 0.42 6.61 -9.07
C ASN A 117 1.75 6.89 -9.79
N THR A 118 2.82 7.17 -9.08
CA THR A 118 4.16 7.36 -9.65
C THR A 118 4.75 6.09 -10.27
N SER A 119 4.20 4.93 -9.92
CA SER A 119 4.60 3.62 -10.45
C SER A 119 3.86 3.20 -11.73
N ARG A 120 2.92 4.01 -12.23
CA ARG A 120 2.21 3.67 -13.48
C ARG A 120 3.12 3.72 -14.68
N ARG A 121 3.01 2.70 -15.53
CA ARG A 121 3.70 2.65 -16.81
C ARG A 121 2.84 1.92 -17.84
N ARG A 122 3.19 2.08 -19.09
CA ARG A 122 2.56 1.38 -20.21
C ARG A 122 2.93 -0.11 -20.13
N PRO A 123 1.95 -1.04 -20.23
CA PRO A 123 2.23 -2.47 -20.05
C PRO A 123 2.97 -3.12 -21.22
N GLU A 124 2.99 -2.46 -22.38
CA GLU A 124 3.61 -2.97 -23.60
C GLU A 124 4.08 -1.85 -24.53
N GLY A 125 5.29 -1.97 -25.06
CA GLY A 125 5.83 -1.12 -26.12
C GLY A 125 5.88 0.36 -25.77
N ASN A 126 5.92 1.18 -26.82
CA ASN A 126 5.94 2.65 -26.70
C ASN A 126 4.59 3.28 -27.03
N GLY A 127 4.41 4.56 -26.65
CA GLY A 127 3.17 5.29 -26.90
C GLY A 127 2.74 5.26 -28.37
N GLY A 128 1.43 5.04 -28.58
CA GLY A 128 0.81 4.94 -29.90
C GLY A 128 0.98 3.58 -30.60
N GLN A 129 1.69 2.62 -30.01
CA GLN A 129 1.81 1.26 -30.56
C GLN A 129 0.65 0.38 -30.11
N SER A 130 0.16 -0.45 -31.01
CA SER A 130 -0.76 -1.53 -30.73
C SER A 130 0.00 -2.78 -30.36
N HIS A 131 -0.70 -3.78 -29.78
CA HIS A 131 -0.13 -5.08 -29.49
C HIS A 131 0.58 -5.70 -30.70
N ALA A 132 1.79 -6.21 -30.48
CA ALA A 132 2.67 -6.73 -31.54
C ALA A 132 2.73 -8.26 -31.63
N GLY A 133 1.90 -8.99 -30.84
CA GLY A 133 1.90 -10.45 -30.79
C GLY A 133 3.01 -11.02 -29.91
N ASP A 134 3.41 -12.27 -30.15
CA ASP A 134 4.40 -13.00 -29.32
C ASP A 134 5.78 -12.32 -29.18
N GLY A 135 6.07 -11.31 -29.98
CA GLY A 135 7.29 -10.53 -29.92
C GLY A 135 7.15 -9.19 -29.20
N SER A 136 6.05 -8.98 -28.48
CA SER A 136 5.78 -7.74 -27.77
C SER A 136 6.83 -7.43 -26.71
N ASP A 137 7.12 -6.12 -26.56
CA ASP A 137 7.98 -5.57 -25.52
C ASP A 137 7.15 -5.32 -24.26
N TRP A 138 7.04 -6.33 -23.42
CA TRP A 138 6.24 -6.31 -22.21
C TRP A 138 6.96 -5.59 -21.07
N HIS A 139 6.19 -4.85 -20.26
CA HIS A 139 6.68 -4.14 -19.08
C HIS A 139 5.93 -4.55 -17.83
N HIS A 140 6.61 -4.57 -16.69
CA HIS A 140 5.95 -4.71 -15.41
C HIS A 140 5.05 -3.51 -15.11
N CYS A 141 3.81 -3.81 -14.68
CA CYS A 141 2.81 -2.82 -14.25
C CYS A 141 2.09 -3.33 -13.01
N HIS A 142 1.47 -2.43 -12.25
CA HIS A 142 0.49 -2.83 -11.26
C HIS A 142 -0.87 -3.01 -11.92
N TYR A 143 -1.59 -4.06 -11.52
CA TYR A 143 -2.91 -4.39 -12.03
C TYR A 143 -3.94 -4.47 -10.90
N GLN A 144 -5.19 -4.22 -11.24
CA GLN A 144 -6.35 -4.60 -10.44
C GLN A 144 -7.15 -5.63 -11.22
N LEU A 145 -7.50 -6.71 -10.55
CA LEU A 145 -8.53 -7.66 -10.98
C LEU A 145 -9.79 -7.36 -10.18
N ASN A 146 -10.89 -7.10 -10.85
CA ASN A 146 -12.22 -6.97 -10.26
C ASN A 146 -13.11 -8.05 -10.84
N PHE A 147 -13.30 -9.13 -10.10
CA PHE A 147 -13.99 -10.33 -10.56
C PHE A 147 -15.48 -10.07 -10.83
N THR A 148 -16.08 -9.11 -10.13
CA THR A 148 -17.51 -8.79 -10.22
C THR A 148 -17.79 -7.47 -10.96
N LYS A 149 -16.83 -6.92 -11.72
CA LYS A 149 -16.99 -5.61 -12.39
C LYS A 149 -18.15 -5.57 -13.36
N TYR A 150 -18.26 -6.58 -14.21
CA TYR A 150 -19.24 -6.66 -15.29
C TYR A 150 -20.35 -7.67 -15.02
N ASN A 151 -20.10 -8.63 -14.15
CA ASN A 151 -21.10 -9.56 -13.65
C ASN A 151 -21.06 -9.58 -12.11
N LYS A 152 -22.22 -9.35 -11.49
CA LYS A 152 -22.37 -9.24 -10.04
C LYS A 152 -22.86 -10.51 -9.36
N ASP A 153 -22.99 -11.58 -10.14
CA ASP A 153 -23.37 -12.88 -9.59
C ASP A 153 -22.26 -13.40 -8.68
N THR A 154 -22.65 -14.05 -7.59
CA THR A 154 -21.72 -14.52 -6.55
C THR A 154 -20.77 -15.62 -7.03
N ASP A 155 -21.12 -16.35 -8.10
CA ASP A 155 -20.25 -17.31 -8.75
C ASP A 155 -19.05 -16.66 -9.50
N HIS A 156 -19.06 -15.33 -9.67
CA HIS A 156 -17.95 -14.54 -10.18
C HIS A 156 -16.96 -14.09 -9.09
N GLU A 157 -17.22 -14.37 -7.82
CA GLU A 157 -16.27 -14.10 -6.74
C GLU A 157 -15.19 -15.20 -6.66
N LEU A 158 -13.94 -14.83 -6.45
CA LEU A 158 -12.89 -15.79 -6.16
C LEU A 158 -12.92 -16.16 -4.68
N HIS A 159 -13.62 -17.25 -4.32
CA HIS A 159 -13.84 -17.66 -2.92
C HIS A 159 -14.35 -16.51 -2.04
N GLY A 160 -15.34 -15.75 -2.48
CA GLY A 160 -15.89 -14.62 -1.74
C GLY A 160 -15.06 -13.33 -1.84
N VAL A 161 -13.96 -13.34 -2.58
CA VAL A 161 -13.14 -12.13 -2.84
C VAL A 161 -13.54 -11.51 -4.18
N LYS A 162 -13.92 -10.24 -4.16
CA LYS A 162 -14.39 -9.50 -5.35
C LYS A 162 -13.27 -8.83 -6.13
N LYS A 163 -12.21 -8.40 -5.44
CA LYS A 163 -11.12 -7.62 -6.04
C LYS A 163 -9.77 -7.99 -5.43
N LEU A 164 -8.73 -7.96 -6.24
CA LEU A 164 -7.34 -8.07 -5.80
C LEU A 164 -6.47 -7.04 -6.51
N TYR A 165 -5.45 -6.56 -5.80
CA TYR A 165 -4.37 -5.80 -6.40
C TYR A 165 -3.17 -6.69 -6.62
N LEU A 166 -2.62 -6.65 -7.83
CA LEU A 166 -1.37 -7.31 -8.18
C LEU A 166 -0.30 -6.24 -8.36
N LYS A 167 0.62 -6.16 -7.41
CA LYS A 167 1.69 -5.17 -7.39
C LYS A 167 3.00 -5.80 -7.83
N TRP A 168 3.60 -5.28 -8.88
CA TRP A 168 4.98 -5.54 -9.21
C TRP A 168 5.90 -4.97 -8.11
N PHE A 169 7.03 -5.63 -7.84
CA PHE A 169 8.01 -5.22 -6.82
C PHE A 169 8.90 -4.06 -7.31
N LYS A 170 8.28 -2.97 -7.72
CA LYS A 170 8.96 -1.77 -8.17
C LYS A 170 9.91 -1.27 -7.09
N ASP A 171 11.17 -1.01 -7.47
CA ASP A 171 12.20 -0.49 -6.58
C ASP A 171 12.54 -1.41 -5.38
N ASP A 172 12.00 -2.62 -5.32
CA ASP A 172 12.30 -3.63 -4.30
C ASP A 172 13.03 -4.86 -4.88
N PRO A 173 14.34 -4.78 -5.10
CA PRO A 173 15.11 -5.89 -5.65
C PRO A 173 15.15 -7.13 -4.72
N ALA A 174 14.77 -6.96 -3.45
CA ALA A 174 14.67 -8.06 -2.50
C ALA A 174 13.33 -8.79 -2.56
N TYR A 175 12.32 -8.28 -3.28
CA TYR A 175 11.00 -8.89 -3.43
C TYR A 175 10.26 -9.17 -2.10
N VAL A 176 10.41 -8.31 -1.08
CA VAL A 176 9.97 -8.71 0.26
C VAL A 176 9.41 -7.59 1.13
N ARG A 177 9.66 -6.31 0.80
CA ARG A 177 9.38 -5.21 1.74
C ARG A 177 7.92 -5.15 2.18
N GLU A 178 7.01 -5.08 1.25
CA GLU A 178 5.59 -4.97 1.57
C GLU A 178 5.06 -6.25 2.20
N VAL A 179 5.44 -7.42 1.68
CA VAL A 179 5.05 -8.74 2.23
C VAL A 179 5.52 -8.88 3.69
N TYR A 180 6.77 -8.51 3.96
CA TYR A 180 7.33 -8.54 5.32
C TYR A 180 6.55 -7.65 6.27
N CYS A 181 6.21 -6.43 5.84
CA CYS A 181 5.53 -5.47 6.70
C CYS A 181 4.13 -5.95 7.09
N PHE A 182 3.33 -6.44 6.13
CA PHE A 182 1.98 -6.93 6.44
C PHE A 182 2.00 -8.23 7.26
N ASP A 183 2.94 -9.16 7.01
CA ASP A 183 3.15 -10.32 7.88
C ASP A 183 3.52 -9.88 9.31
N LEU A 184 4.37 -8.86 9.46
CA LEU A 184 4.74 -8.34 10.78
C LEU A 184 3.55 -7.69 11.51
N PHE A 185 2.70 -6.94 10.81
CA PHE A 185 1.47 -6.40 11.39
C PHE A 185 0.58 -7.50 11.95
N HIS A 186 0.32 -8.54 11.18
CA HIS A 186 -0.50 -9.67 11.62
C HIS A 186 0.11 -10.40 12.82
N ARG A 187 1.44 -10.64 12.82
CA ARG A 187 2.17 -11.24 13.95
C ARG A 187 2.15 -10.39 15.21
N ALA A 188 2.13 -9.07 15.04
CA ALA A 188 1.98 -8.13 16.15
C ALA A 188 0.53 -7.99 16.64
N GLY A 189 -0.42 -8.74 16.07
CA GLY A 189 -1.83 -8.72 16.43
C GLY A 189 -2.61 -7.52 15.87
N ILE A 190 -2.09 -6.86 14.84
CA ILE A 190 -2.74 -5.71 14.19
C ILE A 190 -3.72 -6.23 13.13
N TRP A 191 -4.92 -6.53 13.56
CA TRP A 191 -5.97 -7.11 12.73
C TRP A 191 -6.56 -6.14 11.69
N THR A 192 -6.29 -4.84 11.83
CA THR A 192 -6.65 -3.81 10.83
C THR A 192 -5.71 -3.78 9.63
N ALA A 193 -4.62 -4.53 9.64
CA ALA A 193 -3.76 -4.62 8.47
C ALA A 193 -4.42 -5.48 7.37
N PRO A 194 -4.38 -5.06 6.09
CA PRO A 194 -4.86 -5.88 4.99
C PRO A 194 -3.97 -7.12 4.79
N TYR A 195 -4.52 -8.14 4.14
CA TYR A 195 -3.76 -9.31 3.73
C TYR A 195 -2.85 -8.99 2.54
N ASN A 196 -1.69 -9.64 2.53
CA ASN A 196 -0.70 -9.56 1.46
C ASN A 196 -0.01 -10.92 1.29
N GLY A 197 0.42 -11.22 0.06
CA GLY A 197 1.14 -12.46 -0.26
C GLY A 197 1.75 -12.39 -1.65
N TYR A 198 2.32 -13.50 -2.10
CA TYR A 198 2.86 -13.62 -3.44
C TYR A 198 1.88 -14.30 -4.38
N CYS A 199 1.95 -13.96 -5.66
CA CYS A 199 1.36 -14.71 -6.75
C CYS A 199 2.26 -14.68 -7.98
N ARG A 200 1.90 -15.47 -9.00
CA ARG A 200 2.52 -15.47 -10.33
C ARG A 200 1.51 -15.00 -11.36
N LEU A 201 1.93 -14.19 -12.31
CA LEU A 201 1.04 -13.58 -13.29
C LEU A 201 1.43 -13.95 -14.72
N TRP A 202 0.45 -14.42 -15.47
CA TRP A 202 0.51 -14.60 -16.91
C TRP A 202 -0.51 -13.71 -17.61
N MET A 203 -0.14 -13.25 -18.80
CA MET A 203 -1.02 -12.48 -19.67
C MET A 203 -1.06 -13.11 -21.05
N LYS A 204 -2.26 -13.23 -21.63
CA LYS A 204 -2.46 -13.68 -22.99
C LYS A 204 -3.37 -12.73 -23.74
N VAL A 205 -2.89 -12.18 -24.83
CA VAL A 205 -3.72 -11.42 -25.77
C VAL A 205 -4.20 -12.35 -26.89
N GLU A 206 -5.43 -12.17 -27.32
CA GLU A 206 -6.00 -12.94 -28.41
C GLU A 206 -5.12 -12.85 -29.68
N GLY A 207 -4.77 -13.99 -30.24
CA GLY A 207 -3.87 -14.13 -31.39
C GLY A 207 -2.45 -14.55 -31.01
N ASP A 208 -2.04 -14.42 -29.76
CA ASP A 208 -0.75 -14.92 -29.29
C ASP A 208 -0.71 -16.44 -29.31
N SER A 209 0.43 -17.02 -29.67
CA SER A 209 0.63 -18.45 -29.66
C SER A 209 0.82 -19.03 -28.25
N LYS A 210 1.27 -18.20 -27.30
CA LYS A 210 1.55 -18.56 -25.90
C LYS A 210 1.13 -17.44 -24.95
N GLU A 211 0.99 -17.78 -23.66
CA GLU A 211 0.91 -16.81 -22.59
C GLU A 211 2.28 -16.19 -22.33
N THR A 212 2.32 -14.89 -22.00
CA THR A 212 3.52 -14.19 -21.53
C THR A 212 3.57 -14.26 -20.02
N TYR A 213 4.66 -14.78 -19.48
CA TYR A 213 4.88 -14.84 -18.04
C TYR A 213 5.45 -13.52 -17.53
N LEU A 214 4.68 -12.79 -16.72
CA LEU A 214 5.09 -11.51 -16.16
C LEU A 214 5.89 -11.63 -14.85
N GLY A 215 5.97 -12.83 -14.27
CA GLY A 215 6.80 -13.08 -13.09
C GLY A 215 6.02 -13.10 -11.77
N VAL A 216 6.75 -12.86 -10.69
CA VAL A 216 6.21 -12.83 -9.32
C VAL A 216 5.66 -11.44 -9.01
N TYR A 217 4.46 -11.41 -8.44
CA TYR A 217 3.76 -10.21 -8.00
C TYR A 217 3.40 -10.28 -6.52
N GLY A 218 3.31 -9.13 -5.86
CA GLY A 218 2.62 -9.00 -4.58
C GLY A 218 1.10 -9.02 -4.84
N MET A 219 0.41 -9.92 -4.18
CA MET A 219 -1.05 -9.99 -4.18
C MET A 219 -1.57 -9.31 -2.92
N ASN A 220 -2.42 -8.30 -3.05
CA ASN A 220 -2.87 -7.46 -1.95
C ASN A 220 -4.40 -7.45 -1.86
N GLU A 221 -4.90 -7.55 -0.63
CA GLU A 221 -6.30 -7.28 -0.33
C GLU A 221 -6.65 -5.83 -0.66
N THR A 222 -7.81 -5.61 -1.25
CA THR A 222 -8.34 -4.25 -1.47
C THR A 222 -9.00 -3.73 -0.19
N ILE A 223 -8.76 -2.45 0.12
CA ILE A 223 -9.38 -1.80 1.28
C ILE A 223 -10.60 -1.01 0.78
N ASP A 224 -11.76 -1.67 0.82
CA ASP A 224 -13.06 -1.18 0.37
C ASP A 224 -14.19 -1.67 1.31
N GLY A 225 -15.43 -1.65 0.87
CA GLY A 225 -16.57 -2.14 1.67
C GLY A 225 -16.43 -3.61 2.07
N ARG A 226 -15.87 -4.46 1.20
CA ARG A 226 -15.64 -5.89 1.52
C ARG A 226 -14.58 -6.08 2.60
N TYR A 227 -13.54 -5.25 2.62
CA TYR A 227 -12.54 -5.25 3.71
C TYR A 227 -13.22 -5.00 5.07
N ALA A 228 -14.12 -4.00 5.14
CA ALA A 228 -14.87 -3.71 6.36
C ALA A 228 -15.82 -4.85 6.73
N ASN A 229 -16.53 -5.42 5.75
CA ASN A 229 -17.44 -6.55 5.95
C ASN A 229 -16.71 -7.80 6.45
N ALA A 230 -15.55 -8.14 5.92
CA ALA A 230 -14.74 -9.28 6.36
C ALA A 230 -14.27 -9.16 7.82
N ARG A 231 -14.33 -7.99 8.41
CA ARG A 231 -13.91 -7.68 9.79
C ARG A 231 -15.04 -7.13 10.65
N ALA A 232 -16.29 -7.32 10.25
CA ALA A 232 -17.46 -6.73 10.92
C ALA A 232 -17.61 -7.15 12.39
N ASP A 233 -17.18 -8.37 12.72
CA ASP A 233 -17.16 -8.87 14.10
C ASP A 233 -16.19 -8.06 14.99
N LYS A 234 -15.09 -7.58 14.45
CA LYS A 234 -14.06 -6.78 15.14
C LYS A 234 -14.36 -5.29 15.12
N PHE A 235 -14.91 -4.79 14.02
CA PHE A 235 -15.35 -3.39 13.93
C PHE A 235 -16.62 -3.11 14.72
N GLY A 236 -17.46 -4.12 14.95
CA GLY A 236 -18.71 -4.01 15.68
C GLY A 236 -19.92 -3.59 14.83
N GLU A 237 -19.70 -2.88 13.72
CA GLU A 237 -20.73 -2.48 12.75
C GLU A 237 -20.23 -2.56 11.30
N LYS A 238 -21.16 -2.79 10.35
CA LYS A 238 -20.83 -2.99 8.92
C LYS A 238 -20.95 -1.73 8.06
N ASN A 239 -21.69 -0.72 8.51
CA ASN A 239 -22.14 0.41 7.68
C ASN A 239 -21.39 1.72 8.00
N GLY A 240 -20.16 1.62 8.41
CA GLY A 240 -19.33 2.76 8.74
C GLY A 240 -18.72 3.47 7.53
N PHE A 241 -18.03 4.56 7.79
CA PHE A 241 -17.39 5.37 6.77
C PHE A 241 -15.89 5.03 6.67
N LEU A 242 -15.48 4.57 5.49
CA LEU A 242 -14.08 4.26 5.15
C LEU A 242 -13.49 5.38 4.31
N TRP A 243 -12.39 5.94 4.74
CA TRP A 243 -11.69 7.02 4.07
C TRP A 243 -10.29 6.60 3.65
N LYS A 244 -9.95 6.76 2.38
CA LYS A 244 -8.58 6.72 1.89
C LYS A 244 -7.92 8.07 2.14
N CYS A 245 -6.73 8.05 2.74
CA CYS A 245 -5.98 9.23 3.13
C CYS A 245 -4.66 9.25 2.35
N VAL A 246 -4.52 10.22 1.44
CA VAL A 246 -3.36 10.37 0.57
C VAL A 246 -2.57 11.61 0.93
N TYR A 247 -1.54 11.93 0.15
CA TYR A 247 -0.61 13.01 0.44
C TYR A 247 -1.29 14.31 0.89
N GLY A 248 -0.86 14.81 2.04
CA GLY A 248 -1.44 15.97 2.71
C GLY A 248 -2.44 15.65 3.83
N ALA A 249 -2.81 14.38 4.02
CA ALA A 249 -3.77 13.94 5.04
C ALA A 249 -3.17 14.01 6.46
N SER A 250 -3.05 15.23 6.99
CA SER A 250 -2.38 15.52 8.27
C SER A 250 -3.28 15.40 9.51
N LEU A 251 -4.60 15.25 9.35
CA LEU A 251 -5.60 15.35 10.43
C LEU A 251 -5.51 16.66 11.23
N SER A 252 -5.11 17.76 10.58
CA SER A 252 -4.94 19.07 11.21
C SER A 252 -5.80 20.18 10.59
N SER A 253 -6.34 19.97 9.38
CA SER A 253 -7.19 20.93 8.66
C SER A 253 -8.54 20.35 8.28
N THR A 254 -9.58 21.16 8.33
CA THR A 254 -10.96 20.84 7.92
C THR A 254 -11.40 21.64 6.71
N ASP A 255 -10.45 22.09 5.89
CA ASP A 255 -10.75 22.77 4.63
C ASP A 255 -11.59 21.87 3.73
N ASP A 256 -12.71 22.38 3.24
CA ASP A 256 -13.66 21.64 2.43
C ASP A 256 -13.06 21.07 1.14
N GLY A 257 -12.04 21.73 0.59
CA GLY A 257 -11.33 21.28 -0.59
C GLY A 257 -10.50 20.00 -0.41
N LEU A 258 -10.27 19.55 0.84
CA LEU A 258 -9.51 18.33 1.14
C LEU A 258 -10.36 17.06 1.04
N PHE A 259 -11.69 17.16 1.03
CA PHE A 259 -12.60 16.02 1.11
C PHE A 259 -13.29 15.77 -0.23
N GLY A 260 -13.54 14.52 -0.55
CA GLY A 260 -14.29 14.12 -1.74
C GLY A 260 -14.86 12.71 -1.66
N GLU A 261 -15.77 12.43 -2.59
CA GLU A 261 -16.29 11.09 -2.85
C GLU A 261 -15.25 10.24 -3.54
N ASP A 262 -15.51 8.94 -3.67
CA ASP A 262 -14.64 8.00 -4.37
C ASP A 262 -14.35 8.46 -5.81
N GLY A 263 -13.07 8.39 -6.21
CA GLY A 263 -12.60 8.87 -7.52
C GLY A 263 -12.50 10.39 -7.65
N SER A 264 -12.56 11.15 -6.55
CA SER A 264 -12.49 12.62 -6.57
C SER A 264 -11.07 13.19 -6.57
N ASP A 265 -10.05 12.36 -6.41
CA ASP A 265 -8.63 12.77 -6.28
C ASP A 265 -8.41 13.81 -5.15
N ARG A 266 -9.11 13.62 -4.01
CA ARG A 266 -8.96 14.48 -2.85
C ARG A 266 -8.09 13.84 -1.77
N THR A 267 -7.57 14.68 -0.88
CA THR A 267 -6.71 14.26 0.24
C THR A 267 -7.38 13.22 1.15
N TYR A 268 -8.67 13.39 1.39
CA TYR A 268 -9.53 12.44 2.09
C TYR A 268 -10.63 12.01 1.14
N GLU A 269 -10.62 10.77 0.72
CA GLU A 269 -11.53 10.22 -0.28
C GLU A 269 -12.41 9.15 0.36
N LEU A 270 -13.73 9.37 0.36
CA LEU A 270 -14.70 8.43 0.92
C LEU A 270 -14.81 7.20 0.02
N LYS A 271 -14.60 6.01 0.58
CA LYS A 271 -14.60 4.73 -0.17
C LYS A 271 -15.87 3.92 0.01
N THR A 272 -16.73 4.27 0.96
CA THR A 272 -17.99 3.55 1.24
C THR A 272 -19.11 4.52 1.49
N GLN A 273 -20.38 4.10 1.26
CA GLN A 273 -21.57 4.87 1.60
C GLN A 273 -21.58 6.29 0.98
N ASN A 274 -21.27 6.39 -0.31
CA ASN A 274 -21.15 7.68 -1.00
C ASN A 274 -22.46 8.52 -0.95
N GLU A 275 -23.62 7.87 -0.83
CA GLU A 275 -24.92 8.53 -0.65
C GLU A 275 -24.99 9.36 0.64
N ASP A 276 -24.20 9.02 1.65
CA ASP A 276 -24.11 9.72 2.94
C ASP A 276 -22.88 10.65 3.02
N TYR A 277 -22.27 11.02 1.90
CA TYR A 277 -21.02 11.79 1.84
C TYR A 277 -20.99 13.00 2.78
N GLN A 278 -22.09 13.79 2.85
CA GLN A 278 -22.10 14.98 3.71
C GLN A 278 -22.04 14.63 5.20
N LEU A 279 -22.66 13.53 5.60
CA LEU A 279 -22.60 13.01 6.96
C LEU A 279 -21.20 12.47 7.28
N ALA A 280 -20.63 11.68 6.38
CA ALA A 280 -19.28 11.16 6.50
C ALA A 280 -18.24 12.28 6.62
N LYS A 281 -18.35 13.31 5.77
CA LYS A 281 -17.49 14.49 5.80
C LYS A 281 -17.62 15.24 7.13
N ALA A 282 -18.82 15.46 7.62
CA ALA A 282 -19.05 16.14 8.90
C ALA A 282 -18.41 15.35 10.06
N GLN A 283 -18.53 14.02 10.06
CA GLN A 283 -17.92 13.15 11.07
C GLN A 283 -16.38 13.26 11.05
N LEU A 284 -15.74 13.12 9.89
CA LEU A 284 -14.29 13.24 9.78
C LEU A 284 -13.81 14.64 10.13
N GLN A 285 -14.50 15.69 9.71
CA GLN A 285 -14.18 17.07 10.10
C GLN A 285 -14.29 17.29 11.61
N ASP A 286 -15.30 16.73 12.29
CA ASP A 286 -15.42 16.79 13.74
C ASP A 286 -14.27 16.06 14.44
N PHE A 287 -13.93 14.85 13.95
CA PHE A 287 -12.78 14.11 14.45
C PHE A 287 -11.47 14.93 14.32
N ILE A 288 -11.19 15.49 13.13
CA ILE A 288 -10.02 16.33 12.90
C ILE A 288 -9.98 17.54 13.82
N LYS A 289 -11.12 18.25 13.99
CA LYS A 289 -11.23 19.37 14.94
C LYS A 289 -10.87 18.97 16.37
N LYS A 290 -11.30 17.79 16.80
CA LYS A 290 -11.01 17.27 18.14
C LYS A 290 -9.54 16.84 18.27
N VAL A 291 -8.99 16.17 17.26
CA VAL A 291 -7.56 15.79 17.22
C VAL A 291 -6.67 17.02 17.25
N ALA A 292 -6.91 18.00 16.41
CA ALA A 292 -6.09 19.20 16.32
C ALA A 292 -6.30 20.16 17.51
N GLY A 293 -7.55 20.41 17.90
CA GLY A 293 -7.94 21.52 18.75
C GLY A 293 -8.02 21.22 20.26
N LYS A 294 -8.22 19.96 20.68
CA LYS A 294 -8.31 19.66 22.12
C LYS A 294 -6.96 19.87 22.82
N GLY A 295 -6.98 20.46 24.00
CA GLY A 295 -5.83 20.51 24.92
C GLY A 295 -5.46 19.11 25.42
N ASP A 296 -4.22 18.91 25.88
CA ASP A 296 -3.63 17.61 26.13
C ASP A 296 -4.51 16.69 27.02
N GLU A 297 -5.00 17.14 28.17
CA GLU A 297 -5.84 16.30 29.06
C GLU A 297 -7.23 16.02 28.49
N SER A 298 -7.84 16.98 27.81
CA SER A 298 -9.15 16.76 27.15
C SER A 298 -9.03 15.86 25.93
N PHE A 299 -7.90 15.90 25.22
CA PHE A 299 -7.56 14.97 24.16
C PHE A 299 -7.37 13.56 24.71
N ARG A 300 -6.58 13.40 25.76
CA ARG A 300 -6.31 12.13 26.44
C ARG A 300 -7.60 11.40 26.87
N THR A 301 -8.53 12.14 27.45
CA THR A 301 -9.80 11.59 27.91
C THR A 301 -10.68 11.19 26.74
N TRP A 302 -10.79 12.05 25.73
CA TRP A 302 -11.65 11.82 24.57
C TRP A 302 -11.15 10.68 23.68
N ILE A 303 -9.84 10.63 23.40
CA ILE A 303 -9.31 9.61 22.46
C ILE A 303 -9.53 8.17 22.97
N LYS A 304 -9.50 7.97 24.28
CA LYS A 304 -9.84 6.67 24.91
C LYS A 304 -11.30 6.25 24.72
N GLN A 305 -12.20 7.18 24.44
CA GLN A 305 -13.62 6.89 24.21
C GLN A 305 -13.88 6.46 22.77
N VAL A 306 -13.10 6.97 21.82
CA VAL A 306 -13.35 6.82 20.38
C VAL A 306 -12.30 5.97 19.65
N CYS A 307 -11.30 5.45 20.35
CA CYS A 307 -10.20 4.71 19.74
C CYS A 307 -9.65 3.65 20.69
N ASP A 308 -9.37 2.46 20.16
CA ASP A 308 -8.46 1.53 20.80
C ASP A 308 -7.03 2.08 20.67
N VAL A 309 -6.62 2.82 21.70
CA VAL A 309 -5.30 3.50 21.73
C VAL A 309 -4.15 2.49 21.74
N GLU A 310 -4.34 1.32 22.33
CA GLU A 310 -3.31 0.28 22.36
C GLU A 310 -3.08 -0.29 20.95
N LEU A 311 -4.15 -0.62 20.22
CA LEU A 311 -4.08 -1.09 18.84
C LEU A 311 -3.40 -0.04 17.94
N LEU A 312 -3.80 1.25 18.06
CA LEU A 312 -3.21 2.35 17.29
C LEU A 312 -1.71 2.51 17.57
N LEU A 313 -1.29 2.49 18.83
CA LEU A 313 0.12 2.66 19.21
C LEU A 313 0.97 1.44 18.85
N LYS A 314 0.43 0.24 18.91
CA LYS A 314 1.08 -0.98 18.38
C LYS A 314 1.24 -0.90 16.87
N THR A 315 0.21 -0.44 16.15
CA THR A 315 0.30 -0.19 14.70
C THR A 315 1.45 0.76 14.38
N TYR A 316 1.55 1.86 15.12
CA TYR A 316 2.65 2.82 14.94
C TYR A 316 4.01 2.30 15.40
N ALA A 317 4.08 1.40 16.38
CA ALA A 317 5.32 0.74 16.74
C ALA A 317 5.85 -0.13 15.58
N VAL A 318 4.99 -0.88 14.91
CA VAL A 318 5.35 -1.62 13.69
C VAL A 318 5.76 -0.67 12.57
N ASN A 319 4.95 0.37 12.28
CA ASN A 319 5.22 1.40 11.27
C ASN A 319 6.63 1.98 11.41
N VAL A 320 6.99 2.38 12.63
CA VAL A 320 8.29 3.00 12.93
C VAL A 320 9.41 1.97 12.96
N ALA A 321 9.16 0.73 13.40
CA ALA A 321 10.16 -0.33 13.37
C ALA A 321 10.55 -0.68 11.93
N VAL A 322 9.59 -0.80 11.01
CA VAL A 322 9.88 -1.08 9.59
C VAL A 322 10.41 0.15 8.85
N GLY A 323 10.40 1.32 9.48
CA GLY A 323 10.95 2.54 8.90
C GLY A 323 10.10 3.15 7.80
N MET A 324 8.77 2.99 7.89
CA MET A 324 7.83 3.59 6.95
C MET A 324 7.84 5.11 7.12
N TRP A 325 8.46 5.81 6.18
CA TRP A 325 8.56 7.27 6.18
C TRP A 325 7.43 7.92 5.38
N ASP A 326 6.85 7.21 4.41
CA ASP A 326 5.74 7.69 3.59
C ASP A 326 4.39 7.41 4.24
N ASP A 327 4.29 7.69 5.54
CA ASP A 327 3.16 7.41 6.41
C ASP A 327 2.40 8.68 6.82
N TYR A 328 1.37 8.51 7.67
CA TYR A 328 0.65 9.62 8.30
C TYR A 328 1.57 10.59 9.05
N TRP A 329 2.46 10.07 9.93
CA TRP A 329 3.19 10.93 10.88
C TRP A 329 4.30 11.72 10.20
N LYS A 330 5.02 11.14 9.22
CA LYS A 330 6.13 11.81 8.53
C LYS A 330 5.65 12.55 7.27
N ASN A 331 5.08 11.83 6.30
CA ASN A 331 4.74 12.39 4.98
C ASN A 331 3.24 12.66 4.79
N LYS A 332 2.38 12.37 5.77
CA LYS A 332 0.93 12.60 5.71
C LYS A 332 0.27 11.82 4.56
N ASN A 333 0.59 10.55 4.40
CA ASN A 333 0.23 9.74 3.25
C ASN A 333 -0.08 8.29 3.65
N ASN A 334 -0.59 7.49 2.72
CA ASN A 334 -0.65 6.03 2.75
C ASN A 334 -1.30 5.41 3.99
N TYR A 335 -2.53 5.80 4.29
CA TYR A 335 -3.33 5.15 5.32
C TYR A 335 -4.81 5.25 4.99
N TYR A 336 -5.61 4.44 5.68
CA TYR A 336 -7.07 4.58 5.68
C TYR A 336 -7.56 4.82 7.10
N ILE A 337 -8.75 5.39 7.18
CA ILE A 337 -9.52 5.59 8.41
C ILE A 337 -10.85 4.89 8.26
N TYR A 338 -11.27 4.15 9.28
CA TYR A 338 -12.61 3.62 9.37
C TYR A 338 -13.29 4.11 10.65
N PHE A 339 -14.48 4.64 10.51
CA PHE A 339 -15.40 4.89 11.61
C PHE A 339 -16.50 3.84 11.56
N ASN A 340 -16.69 3.08 12.61
CA ASN A 340 -17.62 1.95 12.60
C ASN A 340 -19.10 2.32 12.67
N SER A 341 -19.45 3.60 12.81
CA SER A 341 -20.82 4.12 12.90
C SER A 341 -20.98 5.33 12.01
N LYS A 342 -22.20 5.55 11.50
CA LYS A 342 -22.59 6.76 10.78
C LYS A 342 -22.90 7.94 11.73
N ASP A 343 -22.93 7.73 13.05
CA ASP A 343 -23.11 8.80 14.01
C ASP A 343 -21.91 9.75 14.04
N THR A 344 -22.19 11.06 14.06
CA THR A 344 -21.14 12.09 14.05
C THR A 344 -20.35 12.13 15.36
N TYR A 345 -20.89 11.63 16.46
CA TYR A 345 -20.33 11.76 17.80
C TYR A 345 -20.10 10.43 18.52
N GLU A 346 -20.83 9.38 18.15
CA GLU A 346 -20.76 8.04 18.75
C GLU A 346 -20.22 7.03 17.74
N TYR A 347 -18.90 6.86 17.73
CA TYR A 347 -18.16 5.97 16.83
C TYR A 347 -16.92 5.44 17.51
N GLN A 348 -16.35 4.38 16.93
CA GLN A 348 -14.96 3.98 17.13
C GLN A 348 -14.16 4.30 15.87
N PHE A 349 -13.01 4.92 16.06
CA PHE A 349 -12.03 5.24 15.03
C PHE A 349 -10.98 4.13 14.92
N PHE A 350 -10.72 3.67 13.71
CA PHE A 350 -9.69 2.70 13.40
C PHE A 350 -8.72 3.24 12.36
N PHE A 351 -7.44 3.02 12.59
CA PHE A 351 -6.37 3.32 11.66
C PHE A 351 -6.00 2.05 10.89
N ILE A 352 -5.88 2.13 9.57
CA ILE A 352 -5.57 1.01 8.69
C ILE A 352 -4.28 1.33 7.93
N PRO A 353 -3.21 0.54 8.12
CA PRO A 353 -1.94 0.72 7.40
C PRO A 353 -2.10 0.36 5.92
N TYR A 354 -1.41 1.11 5.04
CA TYR A 354 -1.50 0.92 3.60
C TYR A 354 -0.19 1.29 2.89
N ASP A 355 0.16 0.55 1.82
CA ASP A 355 1.26 0.86 0.88
C ASP A 355 2.66 0.88 1.51
N TYR A 356 3.10 -0.27 2.04
CA TYR A 356 4.34 -0.42 2.83
C TYR A 356 5.54 -0.85 1.97
N ASP A 357 5.61 -0.49 0.71
CA ASP A 357 6.76 -0.75 -0.16
C ASP A 357 7.98 0.16 0.17
N ASN A 358 7.74 1.36 0.65
CA ASN A 358 8.77 2.33 1.05
C ASN A 358 9.28 2.13 2.48
N THR A 359 9.83 0.93 2.77
CA THR A 359 10.21 0.49 4.12
C THR A 359 11.57 -0.19 4.16
N LEU A 360 11.95 -0.69 5.33
CA LEU A 360 13.13 -1.52 5.59
C LEU A 360 14.43 -0.90 5.03
N GLY A 361 14.61 0.39 5.34
CA GLY A 361 15.81 1.13 4.99
C GLY A 361 15.70 1.99 3.74
N THR A 362 14.55 2.01 3.03
CA THR A 362 14.31 3.10 2.08
C THR A 362 14.31 4.43 2.81
N SER A 363 14.72 5.48 2.15
CA SER A 363 14.86 6.79 2.77
C SER A 363 14.42 7.88 1.82
N SER A 364 13.82 8.93 2.34
CA SER A 364 13.49 10.15 1.62
C SER A 364 14.03 11.37 2.36
N LEU A 365 14.29 12.45 1.64
CA LEU A 365 14.68 13.75 2.20
C LEU A 365 15.91 13.70 3.14
N GLY A 366 16.84 12.78 2.87
CA GLY A 366 18.07 12.64 3.66
C GLY A 366 17.87 11.97 5.02
N MET A 367 16.71 11.38 5.30
CA MET A 367 16.43 10.67 6.54
C MET A 367 17.11 9.31 6.56
N ASP A 368 17.81 8.98 7.65
CA ASP A 368 18.29 7.63 7.93
C ASP A 368 17.24 6.84 8.73
N ALA A 369 16.40 6.07 8.04
CA ALA A 369 15.31 5.31 8.66
C ALA A 369 15.79 4.31 9.73
N GLY A 370 16.99 3.77 9.60
CA GLY A 370 17.58 2.86 10.59
C GLY A 370 17.95 3.55 11.90
N ARG A 371 18.43 4.79 11.84
CA ARG A 371 18.95 5.53 13.00
C ARG A 371 18.06 6.64 13.49
N GLN A 372 16.96 6.95 12.80
CA GLN A 372 15.99 7.95 13.24
C GLN A 372 15.41 7.59 14.62
N ASP A 373 15.34 8.58 15.52
CA ASP A 373 14.74 8.43 16.85
C ASP A 373 13.28 7.94 16.73
N PRO A 374 12.91 6.77 17.27
CA PRO A 374 11.56 6.25 17.17
C PRO A 374 10.53 7.08 17.97
N LEU A 375 10.96 7.83 18.97
CA LEU A 375 10.07 8.70 19.77
C LEU A 375 9.84 10.06 19.12
N ASN A 376 10.64 10.39 18.10
CA ASN A 376 10.56 11.62 17.32
C ASN A 376 10.66 11.29 15.81
N TRP A 377 9.83 10.35 15.38
CA TRP A 377 9.86 9.82 14.01
C TRP A 377 9.35 10.80 12.96
N GLY A 378 8.25 11.48 13.25
CA GLY A 378 7.49 12.25 12.30
C GLY A 378 7.44 13.75 12.55
N ASP A 379 6.53 14.41 11.84
CA ASP A 379 6.26 15.84 11.94
C ASP A 379 5.30 16.13 13.11
N ASN A 380 5.69 17.00 14.01
CA ASN A 380 4.87 17.43 15.15
C ASN A 380 3.64 18.27 14.73
N GLY A 381 3.60 18.74 13.48
CA GLY A 381 2.42 19.35 12.85
C GLY A 381 1.31 18.34 12.54
N ASN A 382 1.62 17.02 12.55
CA ASN A 382 0.66 15.93 12.42
C ASN A 382 0.21 15.48 13.81
N PRO A 383 -0.98 15.91 14.31
CA PRO A 383 -1.21 15.98 15.75
C PRO A 383 -1.49 14.63 16.42
N LEU A 384 -2.05 13.62 15.71
CA LEU A 384 -2.59 12.42 16.37
C LEU A 384 -1.53 11.68 17.19
N ILE A 385 -0.48 11.18 16.57
CA ILE A 385 0.57 10.40 17.24
C ILE A 385 1.41 11.30 18.17
N TYR A 386 1.72 12.50 17.73
CA TYR A 386 2.47 13.45 18.54
C TYR A 386 1.77 13.75 19.88
N LYS A 387 0.45 13.99 19.87
CA LYS A 387 -0.33 14.23 21.09
C LYS A 387 -0.42 13.00 21.98
N LEU A 388 -0.62 11.82 21.40
CA LEU A 388 -0.62 10.58 22.18
C LEU A 388 0.69 10.40 22.93
N LEU A 389 1.84 10.59 22.27
CA LEU A 389 3.16 10.38 22.88
C LEU A 389 3.55 11.45 23.91
N LYS A 390 2.80 12.53 24.09
CA LYS A 390 2.97 13.46 25.21
C LYS A 390 2.56 12.84 26.55
N HIS A 391 1.63 11.90 26.56
CA HIS A 391 1.15 11.25 27.77
C HIS A 391 2.00 10.03 28.11
N GLU A 392 2.48 9.96 29.35
CA GLU A 392 3.40 8.90 29.80
C GLU A 392 2.80 7.50 29.63
N GLU A 393 1.52 7.32 29.98
CA GLU A 393 0.82 6.04 29.81
C GLU A 393 0.83 5.55 28.35
N PHE A 394 0.57 6.44 27.40
CA PHE A 394 0.57 6.11 25.97
C PHE A 394 1.98 5.91 25.43
N ARG A 395 2.90 6.75 25.85
CA ARG A 395 4.34 6.59 25.51
C ARG A 395 4.88 5.27 26.01
N LYS A 396 4.44 4.83 27.21
CA LYS A 396 4.83 3.52 27.75
C LYS A 396 4.33 2.37 26.85
N ILE A 397 3.04 2.37 26.46
CA ILE A 397 2.47 1.36 25.55
C ILE A 397 3.28 1.30 24.25
N TYR A 398 3.56 2.44 23.65
CA TYR A 398 4.32 2.54 22.41
C TYR A 398 5.77 2.02 22.55
N LYS A 399 6.47 2.42 23.62
CA LYS A 399 7.83 1.95 23.93
C LYS A 399 7.86 0.46 24.18
N ASP A 400 6.93 -0.07 24.96
CA ASP A 400 6.84 -1.50 25.27
C ASP A 400 6.59 -2.31 23.98
N ALA A 401 5.73 -1.82 23.10
CA ALA A 401 5.48 -2.43 21.79
C ALA A 401 6.76 -2.44 20.92
N LEU A 402 7.48 -1.34 20.81
CA LEU A 402 8.75 -1.27 20.09
C LEU A 402 9.80 -2.25 20.67
N LEU A 403 9.96 -2.27 21.99
CA LEU A 403 10.90 -3.18 22.65
C LEU A 403 10.53 -4.64 22.46
N SER A 404 9.23 -4.97 22.51
CA SER A 404 8.73 -6.31 22.22
C SER A 404 9.07 -6.79 20.81
N LEU A 405 8.95 -5.91 19.80
CA LEU A 405 9.29 -6.24 18.42
C LEU A 405 10.76 -6.64 18.24
N VAL A 406 11.66 -6.02 18.99
CA VAL A 406 13.12 -6.22 18.87
C VAL A 406 13.71 -7.10 19.96
N ASP A 407 12.88 -7.76 20.78
CA ASP A 407 13.33 -8.66 21.83
C ASP A 407 14.09 -9.85 21.23
N PRO A 408 15.29 -10.21 21.74
CA PRO A 408 16.10 -11.29 21.16
C PRO A 408 15.45 -12.68 21.20
N SER A 409 14.52 -12.90 22.13
CA SER A 409 13.91 -14.22 22.39
C SER A 409 12.57 -14.39 21.70
N THR A 410 11.78 -13.32 21.60
CA THR A 410 10.37 -13.37 21.19
C THR A 410 10.03 -12.37 20.09
N GLY A 411 10.95 -11.46 19.75
CA GLY A 411 10.67 -10.34 18.86
C GLY A 411 10.50 -10.76 17.41
N GLU A 412 9.36 -10.43 16.84
CA GLU A 412 9.04 -10.72 15.44
C GLU A 412 9.83 -9.84 14.46
N PHE A 413 10.38 -8.72 14.91
CA PHE A 413 11.28 -7.87 14.14
C PHE A 413 12.76 -8.13 14.43
N TYR A 414 13.07 -9.09 15.32
CA TYR A 414 14.45 -9.42 15.64
C TYR A 414 15.18 -10.01 14.43
N TYR A 415 16.47 -9.69 14.29
CA TYR A 415 17.28 -9.98 13.12
C TYR A 415 17.18 -11.45 12.65
N GLN A 416 17.42 -12.44 13.53
CA GLN A 416 17.40 -13.86 13.15
C GLN A 416 15.99 -14.30 12.73
N THR A 417 14.96 -13.86 13.43
CA THR A 417 13.55 -14.16 13.12
C THR A 417 13.19 -13.59 11.76
N SER A 418 13.54 -12.33 11.49
CA SER A 418 13.29 -11.64 10.23
C SER A 418 14.00 -12.30 9.06
N MET A 419 15.30 -12.58 9.21
CA MET A 419 16.06 -13.25 8.14
C MET A 419 15.55 -14.65 7.82
N LYS A 420 15.13 -15.42 8.83
CA LYS A 420 14.54 -16.74 8.61
C LYS A 420 13.28 -16.66 7.76
N ARG A 421 12.39 -15.70 8.04
CA ARG A 421 11.16 -15.49 7.27
C ARG A 421 11.48 -15.08 5.83
N ILE A 422 12.34 -14.07 5.65
CA ILE A 422 12.72 -13.59 4.32
C ILE A 422 13.31 -14.70 3.47
N ARG A 423 14.23 -15.51 4.02
CA ARG A 423 14.80 -16.66 3.31
C ARG A 423 13.74 -17.69 2.96
N GLY A 424 12.78 -17.95 3.86
CA GLY A 424 11.66 -18.86 3.59
C GLY A 424 10.82 -18.39 2.39
N TRP A 425 10.50 -17.11 2.30
CA TRP A 425 9.79 -16.54 1.14
C TRP A 425 10.64 -16.58 -0.13
N HIS A 426 11.93 -16.23 -0.04
CA HIS A 426 12.83 -16.35 -1.18
C HIS A 426 12.94 -17.80 -1.70
N ASP A 427 12.91 -18.79 -0.82
CA ASP A 427 12.91 -20.21 -1.20
C ASP A 427 11.62 -20.59 -1.97
N GLN A 428 10.49 -19.97 -1.63
CA GLN A 428 9.23 -20.18 -2.33
C GLN A 428 9.21 -19.56 -3.73
N ILE A 429 9.78 -18.36 -3.91
CA ILE A 429 9.60 -17.57 -5.15
C ILE A 429 10.81 -17.59 -6.09
N ARG A 430 12.02 -17.93 -5.63
CA ARG A 430 13.28 -17.78 -6.41
C ARG A 430 13.25 -18.42 -7.80
N ASN A 431 12.55 -19.55 -7.95
CA ASN A 431 12.43 -20.26 -9.21
C ASN A 431 11.41 -19.62 -10.18
N TYR A 432 10.65 -18.63 -9.72
CA TYR A 432 9.58 -17.97 -10.45
C TYR A 432 9.88 -16.51 -10.80
N VAL A 433 10.98 -15.95 -10.33
CA VAL A 433 11.31 -14.53 -10.56
C VAL A 433 11.69 -14.26 -12.00
N SER A 434 12.41 -15.20 -12.66
CA SER A 434 12.72 -15.10 -14.09
C SER A 434 11.42 -15.09 -14.91
N ASN A 435 11.29 -14.14 -15.83
CA ASN A 435 10.04 -13.83 -16.54
C ASN A 435 10.31 -13.42 -17.99
N ASP A 436 9.24 -13.25 -18.78
CA ASP A 436 9.34 -12.93 -20.21
C ASP A 436 9.53 -11.44 -20.51
N THR A 437 9.43 -10.53 -19.51
CA THR A 437 9.66 -9.09 -19.73
C THR A 437 11.15 -8.72 -19.81
N GLY A 438 12.02 -9.55 -19.27
CA GLY A 438 13.46 -9.25 -19.14
C GLY A 438 13.79 -8.26 -18.01
N GLU A 439 12.79 -7.78 -17.27
CA GLU A 439 12.96 -6.86 -16.14
C GLU A 439 12.97 -7.64 -14.82
N ASP A 440 13.72 -7.17 -13.81
CA ASP A 440 13.72 -7.69 -12.43
C ASP A 440 13.87 -9.22 -12.35
N MET A 441 14.83 -9.77 -13.08
CA MET A 441 15.01 -11.20 -13.36
C MET A 441 15.58 -12.02 -12.20
N SER A 442 15.96 -11.39 -11.10
CA SER A 442 16.60 -12.06 -9.95
C SER A 442 16.31 -11.35 -8.64
N ILE A 443 16.30 -12.12 -7.55
CA ILE A 443 16.28 -11.57 -6.19
C ILE A 443 17.69 -11.09 -5.84
N ASP A 444 17.80 -9.86 -5.36
CA ASP A 444 19.08 -9.28 -4.95
C ASP A 444 18.91 -8.51 -3.63
N ASP A 445 19.75 -8.83 -2.65
CA ASP A 445 19.81 -8.11 -1.37
C ASP A 445 20.51 -6.75 -1.53
N LYS A 446 20.03 -5.94 -2.46
CA LYS A 446 20.44 -4.55 -2.62
C LYS A 446 19.54 -3.62 -1.83
N PRO A 447 20.04 -2.45 -1.47
CA PRO A 447 19.17 -1.35 -1.06
C PRO A 447 18.10 -1.07 -2.11
N ALA A 448 16.91 -0.67 -1.66
CA ALA A 448 15.88 -0.23 -2.58
C ALA A 448 16.36 0.94 -3.44
N SER A 449 15.93 1.00 -4.68
CA SER A 449 16.37 2.05 -5.62
C SER A 449 15.67 3.39 -5.34
N PHE A 450 14.52 3.38 -4.67
CA PHE A 450 13.81 4.59 -4.32
C PHE A 450 14.41 5.27 -3.09
N GLY A 451 14.55 6.59 -3.14
CA GLY A 451 14.93 7.39 -1.96
C GLY A 451 16.42 7.37 -1.64
N ASN A 452 17.26 7.54 -2.56
CA ASN A 452 18.71 7.81 -2.68
C ASN A 452 19.64 7.82 -1.44
N HIS A 453 19.22 7.46 -0.24
CA HIS A 453 20.01 7.60 0.99
C HIS A 453 20.06 6.34 1.84
N SER A 454 19.52 5.22 1.33
CA SER A 454 19.59 3.95 2.02
C SER A 454 20.76 3.12 1.49
N GLU A 455 21.57 2.61 2.41
CA GLU A 455 22.60 1.61 2.10
C GLU A 455 22.29 0.28 2.82
N TYR A 456 21.09 0.15 3.38
CA TYR A 456 20.72 -1.00 4.19
C TYR A 456 20.42 -2.23 3.34
N ARG A 457 20.90 -3.36 3.82
CA ARG A 457 20.61 -4.70 3.32
C ARG A 457 19.70 -5.43 4.29
N LEU A 458 19.01 -6.44 3.80
CA LEU A 458 18.06 -7.21 4.62
C LEU A 458 18.65 -8.57 5.04
N LEU A 459 19.50 -9.17 4.24
CA LEU A 459 20.09 -10.49 4.47
C LEU A 459 21.58 -10.48 4.82
N ASP A 460 22.31 -9.48 4.34
CA ASP A 460 23.72 -9.31 4.67
C ASP A 460 23.87 -8.92 6.15
N GLU A 461 24.86 -9.49 6.84
CA GLU A 461 25.13 -9.17 8.24
C GLU A 461 25.70 -7.78 8.43
N ASN A 462 26.40 -7.26 7.42
CA ASN A 462 26.96 -5.93 7.42
C ASN A 462 25.90 -4.93 6.97
N ASN A 463 25.80 -3.80 7.63
CA ASN A 463 24.83 -2.76 7.35
C ASN A 463 23.38 -3.26 7.26
N ASN A 464 23.03 -4.23 8.11
CA ASN A 464 21.71 -4.85 8.14
C ASN A 464 20.68 -3.95 8.80
N TYR A 465 19.55 -3.72 8.12
CA TYR A 465 18.51 -2.83 8.62
C TYR A 465 17.97 -3.25 9.98
N PHE A 466 17.66 -4.53 10.15
CA PHE A 466 17.06 -5.04 11.40
C PHE A 466 17.99 -4.87 12.60
N LYS A 467 19.30 -5.11 12.42
CA LYS A 467 20.30 -4.91 13.49
C LYS A 467 20.38 -3.44 13.89
N VAL A 468 20.57 -2.56 12.92
CA VAL A 468 20.72 -1.12 13.16
C VAL A 468 19.45 -0.53 13.77
N ARG A 469 18.29 -0.93 13.27
CA ARG A 469 17.01 -0.44 13.78
C ARG A 469 16.72 -0.93 15.21
N ALA A 470 17.02 -2.20 15.49
CA ALA A 470 16.89 -2.75 16.85
C ALA A 470 17.81 -2.06 17.85
N GLU A 471 19.06 -1.78 17.48
CA GLU A 471 20.00 -0.99 18.32
C GLU A 471 19.45 0.41 18.60
N THR A 472 18.89 1.07 17.58
CA THR A 472 18.29 2.39 17.70
C THR A 472 17.07 2.37 18.62
N ILE A 473 16.17 1.42 18.46
CA ILE A 473 14.99 1.26 19.32
C ILE A 473 15.43 1.03 20.78
N ASN A 474 16.36 0.10 21.01
CA ASN A 474 16.89 -0.14 22.36
C ASN A 474 17.53 1.09 22.99
N LYS A 475 18.26 1.91 22.21
CA LYS A 475 18.89 3.14 22.67
C LYS A 475 17.90 4.18 23.21
N TYR A 476 16.74 4.33 22.54
CA TYR A 476 15.78 5.38 22.87
C TYR A 476 14.62 4.90 23.75
N CYS A 477 14.32 3.60 23.75
CA CYS A 477 13.15 3.06 24.45
C CYS A 477 13.46 2.40 25.78
N LYS A 478 14.69 1.93 26.03
CA LYS A 478 15.15 1.51 27.36
C LYS A 478 15.48 2.74 28.19
#